data_3aabe91010f03e37a8c9c728d12359ea
#
_entry.id   3aabe91010f03e37a8c9c728d12359ea
#
_cell.length_a   1.000
_cell.length_b   1.000
_cell.length_c   1.000
_cell.angle_alpha   90.00
_cell.angle_beta   90.00
_cell.angle_gamma   90.00
#
_symmetry.space_group_name_H-M   'P 1'
#
loop_
_entity.id
_entity.type
_entity.pdbx_description
1 polymer ?
#
loop_
_entity_poly.entity_id
_entity_poly.type
_entity_poly.pdbx_seq_one_letter_code
_entity_poly.pdbx_strand_id
1 'polypeptide(L)'
;APPLLIRSMIKPGYGGSPLPYEDTIIIQVGGPGQAVMALRQDDGSVVWQSGYFMVSHSPAGLIMVDNELQVVVFAGQAVHGLNPDTGEILWAHAHDAGNDFNFQVPMWGDDNVLFMSSGYIGGSRAIKLTRDGGTTTTSELWYDPRLRFTFLNPLRLGDFIYGTSGQGATAIMTAT
;
A
#
# COMPACT_ATOMS: atom_id res chain seq x y z
N ALA A 1 -15.68 -3.36 -20.05
CA ALA A 1 -14.80 -3.47 -18.89
C ALA A 1 -13.39 -3.79 -19.37
N PRO A 2 -12.35 -3.17 -18.80
CA PRO A 2 -10.97 -3.52 -19.15
C PRO A 2 -10.71 -5.00 -18.86
N PRO A 3 -9.83 -5.67 -19.59
CA PRO A 3 -9.46 -7.04 -19.29
C PRO A 3 -8.72 -7.06 -17.94
N LEU A 4 -9.37 -7.61 -16.92
CA LEU A 4 -8.80 -7.77 -15.59
C LEU A 4 -7.77 -8.91 -15.65
N LEU A 5 -6.50 -8.57 -15.83
CA LEU A 5 -5.40 -9.53 -15.80
C LEU A 5 -4.86 -9.63 -14.37
N ILE A 6 -5.41 -10.56 -13.60
CA ILE A 6 -4.79 -10.95 -12.33
C ILE A 6 -3.55 -11.78 -12.67
N ARG A 7 -2.38 -11.26 -12.34
CA ARG A 7 -1.13 -12.04 -12.34
C ARG A 7 -0.67 -12.24 -10.89
N SER A 8 -1.50 -12.89 -10.10
CA SER A 8 -1.04 -13.49 -8.84
C SER A 8 -0.71 -14.96 -9.11
N MET A 9 0.40 -15.45 -8.60
CA MET A 9 0.77 -16.89 -8.66
C MET A 9 -0.19 -17.75 -7.85
N ILE A 10 -0.92 -17.18 -6.92
CA ILE A 10 -2.00 -17.82 -6.16
C ILE A 10 -3.28 -17.09 -6.56
N LYS A 11 -4.27 -17.80 -7.04
CA LYS A 11 -5.52 -17.26 -7.59
C LYS A 11 -6.66 -17.14 -6.56
N PRO A 12 -6.58 -16.28 -5.54
CA PRO A 12 -7.75 -16.05 -4.69
C PRO A 12 -8.61 -14.86 -5.14
N GLY A 13 -8.26 -14.21 -6.22
CA GLY A 13 -8.98 -13.02 -6.71
C GLY A 13 -8.44 -11.69 -6.13
N TYR A 14 -9.25 -10.63 -6.27
CA TYR A 14 -8.94 -9.31 -5.71
C TYR A 14 -9.31 -9.26 -4.24
N GLY A 15 -8.34 -9.01 -3.36
CA GLY A 15 -8.55 -8.93 -1.91
C GLY A 15 -8.59 -7.51 -1.35
N GLY A 16 -8.14 -6.52 -2.12
CA GLY A 16 -8.14 -5.12 -1.68
C GLY A 16 -9.53 -4.48 -1.79
N SER A 17 -9.92 -3.72 -0.78
CA SER A 17 -11.14 -2.91 -0.81
C SER A 17 -10.99 -1.73 -1.77
N PRO A 18 -12.05 -1.37 -2.52
CA PRO A 18 -12.07 -0.13 -3.27
C PRO A 18 -11.91 1.08 -2.34
N LEU A 19 -11.21 2.10 -2.81
CA LEU A 19 -10.99 3.36 -2.11
C LEU A 19 -11.85 4.45 -2.74
N PRO A 20 -12.88 4.99 -2.05
CA PRO A 20 -13.61 6.14 -2.56
C PRO A 20 -12.75 7.41 -2.47
N TYR A 21 -12.75 8.19 -3.53
CA TYR A 21 -12.08 9.48 -3.61
C TYR A 21 -12.91 10.44 -4.47
N GLU A 22 -13.46 11.48 -3.86
CA GLU A 22 -14.34 12.46 -4.52
C GLU A 22 -15.49 11.76 -5.29
N ASP A 23 -15.57 11.95 -6.61
CA ASP A 23 -16.54 11.32 -7.50
C ASP A 23 -16.04 10.01 -8.15
N THR A 24 -14.88 9.50 -7.67
CA THR A 24 -14.24 8.30 -8.20
C THR A 24 -14.12 7.18 -7.17
N ILE A 25 -13.85 5.99 -7.68
CA ILE A 25 -13.45 4.82 -6.91
C ILE A 25 -12.09 4.36 -7.44
N ILE A 26 -11.09 4.32 -6.56
CA ILE A 26 -9.75 3.85 -6.89
C ILE A 26 -9.64 2.37 -6.54
N ILE A 27 -9.21 1.56 -7.49
CA ILE A 27 -9.09 0.11 -7.37
C ILE A 27 -7.73 -0.38 -7.85
N GLN A 28 -7.24 -1.44 -7.22
CA GLN A 28 -6.07 -2.18 -7.68
C GLN A 28 -6.53 -3.29 -8.63
N VAL A 29 -6.00 -3.29 -9.84
CA VAL A 29 -6.44 -4.20 -10.92
C VAL A 29 -5.30 -5.12 -11.35
N GLY A 30 -4.07 -4.60 -11.35
CA GLY A 30 -2.92 -5.30 -11.88
C GLY A 30 -2.86 -5.30 -13.41
N GLY A 31 -1.70 -5.67 -13.92
CA GLY A 31 -1.44 -5.73 -15.34
C GLY A 31 -0.73 -4.49 -15.89
N PRO A 32 -0.20 -4.60 -17.13
CA PRO A 32 0.58 -3.54 -17.75
C PRO A 32 -0.22 -2.25 -17.96
N GLY A 33 0.24 -1.14 -17.38
CA GLY A 33 -0.36 0.18 -17.52
C GLY A 33 -1.67 0.37 -16.75
N GLN A 34 -2.13 -0.62 -15.98
CA GLN A 34 -3.41 -0.61 -15.27
C GLN A 34 -3.32 -1.23 -13.87
N ALA A 35 -2.17 -1.16 -13.23
CA ALA A 35 -2.02 -1.71 -11.88
C ALA A 35 -3.01 -1.07 -10.92
N VAL A 36 -3.25 0.24 -11.06
CA VAL A 36 -4.25 1.00 -10.32
C VAL A 36 -5.13 1.77 -11.31
N MET A 37 -6.41 1.88 -11.02
CA MET A 37 -7.38 2.60 -11.84
C MET A 37 -8.31 3.43 -10.97
N ALA A 38 -8.68 4.62 -11.45
CA ALA A 38 -9.82 5.36 -10.94
C ALA A 38 -11.00 5.26 -11.92
N LEU A 39 -12.14 4.93 -11.38
CA LEU A 39 -13.41 4.80 -12.11
C LEU A 39 -14.42 5.82 -11.58
N ARG A 40 -15.23 6.39 -12.45
CA ARG A 40 -16.36 7.22 -11.99
C ARG A 40 -17.35 6.40 -11.18
N GLN A 41 -17.90 6.99 -10.15
CA GLN A 41 -18.89 6.33 -9.29
C GLN A 41 -20.24 6.15 -9.98
N ASP A 42 -20.59 7.03 -10.89
CA ASP A 42 -21.91 7.08 -11.54
C ASP A 42 -22.06 6.04 -12.67
N ASP A 43 -21.02 5.83 -13.49
CA ASP A 43 -21.11 4.97 -14.68
C ASP A 43 -19.99 3.93 -14.82
N GLY A 44 -18.98 3.96 -13.92
CA GLY A 44 -17.85 3.06 -13.96
C GLY A 44 -16.86 3.34 -15.10
N SER A 45 -16.95 4.48 -15.78
CA SER A 45 -15.97 4.86 -16.79
C SER A 45 -14.60 5.13 -16.20
N VAL A 46 -13.55 4.83 -16.97
CA VAL A 46 -12.17 5.03 -16.53
C VAL A 46 -11.83 6.51 -16.56
N VAL A 47 -11.40 7.06 -15.42
CA VAL A 47 -10.84 8.42 -15.31
C VAL A 47 -9.36 8.41 -15.63
N TRP A 48 -8.63 7.53 -14.94
CA TRP A 48 -7.21 7.28 -15.19
C TRP A 48 -6.84 5.82 -14.88
N GLN A 49 -5.73 5.38 -15.44
CA GLN A 49 -5.10 4.11 -15.14
C GLN A 49 -3.58 4.27 -15.12
N SER A 50 -2.89 3.53 -14.25
CA SER A 50 -1.46 3.72 -14.01
C SER A 50 -0.77 2.45 -13.50
N GLY A 51 0.56 2.42 -13.63
CA GLY A 51 1.45 1.46 -13.03
C GLY A 51 1.66 0.17 -13.83
N TYR A 52 2.87 -0.38 -13.68
CA TYR A 52 3.34 -1.64 -14.30
C TYR A 52 3.82 -2.61 -13.21
N PHE A 53 3.17 -2.64 -12.07
CA PHE A 53 3.57 -3.48 -10.94
C PHE A 53 2.51 -4.53 -10.60
N MET A 54 2.94 -5.57 -9.91
CA MET A 54 2.05 -6.59 -9.36
C MET A 54 1.32 -6.03 -8.15
N VAL A 55 0.00 -6.08 -8.18
CA VAL A 55 -0.82 -5.67 -7.02
C VAL A 55 -0.86 -6.77 -5.95
N SER A 56 -1.20 -6.38 -4.75
CA SER A 56 -1.37 -7.28 -3.61
C SER A 56 -2.83 -7.29 -3.13
N HIS A 57 -3.09 -7.91 -1.99
CA HIS A 57 -4.40 -7.89 -1.31
C HIS A 57 -4.55 -6.73 -0.33
N SER A 58 -3.52 -5.91 -0.18
CA SER A 58 -3.56 -4.71 0.66
C SER A 58 -4.51 -3.68 0.06
N PRO A 59 -5.50 -3.17 0.78
CA PRO A 59 -6.29 -2.04 0.32
C PRO A 59 -5.40 -0.81 0.09
N ALA A 60 -5.75 0.00 -0.90
CA ALA A 60 -5.16 1.33 -1.05
C ALA A 60 -5.64 2.25 0.08
N GLY A 61 -4.83 3.24 0.43
CA GLY A 61 -5.15 4.24 1.44
C GLY A 61 -4.84 5.66 0.96
N LEU A 62 -5.43 6.66 1.62
CA LEU A 62 -5.09 8.07 1.43
C LEU A 62 -4.16 8.52 2.55
N ILE A 63 -3.12 9.25 2.20
CA ILE A 63 -2.19 9.90 3.13
C ILE A 63 -2.02 11.36 2.75
N MET A 64 -1.68 12.20 3.73
CA MET A 64 -1.39 13.62 3.52
C MET A 64 0.09 13.88 3.77
N VAL A 65 0.88 14.07 2.73
CA VAL A 65 2.32 14.36 2.81
C VAL A 65 2.55 15.86 2.61
N ASP A 66 2.93 16.58 3.66
CA ASP A 66 3.21 18.03 3.60
C ASP A 66 2.14 18.81 2.81
N ASN A 67 0.86 18.62 3.16
CA ASN A 67 -0.34 19.19 2.56
C ASN A 67 -0.67 18.73 1.12
N GLU A 68 -0.07 17.65 0.64
CA GLU A 68 -0.48 17.00 -0.60
C GLU A 68 -1.12 15.64 -0.33
N LEU A 69 -2.33 15.47 -0.83
CA LEU A 69 -3.05 14.20 -0.73
C LEU A 69 -2.47 13.20 -1.74
N GLN A 70 -2.17 11.99 -1.28
CA GLN A 70 -1.59 10.93 -2.11
C GLN A 70 -2.29 9.60 -1.83
N VAL A 71 -2.43 8.78 -2.86
CA VAL A 71 -2.87 7.39 -2.73
C VAL A 71 -1.66 6.52 -2.47
N VAL A 72 -1.71 5.76 -1.39
CA VAL A 72 -0.70 4.74 -1.08
C VAL A 72 -1.19 3.37 -1.54
N VAL A 73 -0.35 2.66 -2.28
CA VAL A 73 -0.59 1.30 -2.77
C VAL A 73 0.56 0.41 -2.33
N PHE A 74 0.27 -0.56 -1.47
CA PHE A 74 1.24 -1.57 -1.05
C PHE A 74 1.18 -2.76 -2.01
N ALA A 75 2.03 -2.73 -3.01
CA ALA A 75 2.14 -3.76 -4.05
C ALA A 75 3.05 -4.93 -3.61
N GLY A 76 3.24 -5.91 -4.44
CA GLY A 76 3.98 -7.14 -4.10
C GLY A 76 5.44 -6.91 -3.72
N GLN A 77 6.13 -5.97 -4.39
CA GLN A 77 7.57 -5.74 -4.22
C GLN A 77 7.94 -4.32 -3.81
N ALA A 78 6.95 -3.44 -3.69
CA ALA A 78 7.16 -2.05 -3.33
C ALA A 78 5.88 -1.41 -2.79
N VAL A 79 6.02 -0.33 -2.07
CA VAL A 79 4.95 0.62 -1.80
C VAL A 79 5.08 1.79 -2.77
N HIS A 80 3.96 2.25 -3.29
CA HIS A 80 3.88 3.37 -4.25
C HIS A 80 2.99 4.47 -3.71
N GLY A 81 3.37 5.71 -3.95
CA GLY A 81 2.50 6.87 -3.77
C GLY A 81 2.09 7.41 -5.14
N LEU A 82 0.81 7.67 -5.32
CA LEU A 82 0.25 8.19 -6.56
C LEU A 82 -0.54 9.46 -6.30
N ASN A 83 -0.58 10.33 -7.30
CA ASN A 83 -1.50 11.45 -7.34
C ASN A 83 -2.94 10.90 -7.51
N PRO A 84 -3.89 11.23 -6.63
CA PRO A 84 -5.24 10.70 -6.70
C PRO A 84 -6.04 11.16 -7.92
N ASP A 85 -5.71 12.34 -8.49
CA ASP A 85 -6.46 12.94 -9.62
C ASP A 85 -5.98 12.42 -10.97
N THR A 86 -4.68 12.07 -11.08
CA THR A 86 -4.04 11.74 -12.36
C THR A 86 -3.52 10.31 -12.45
N GLY A 87 -3.33 9.65 -11.30
CA GLY A 87 -2.67 8.35 -11.22
C GLY A 87 -1.15 8.41 -11.43
N GLU A 88 -0.55 9.60 -11.53
CA GLU A 88 0.91 9.75 -11.64
C GLU A 88 1.60 9.11 -10.43
N ILE A 89 2.62 8.29 -10.68
CA ILE A 89 3.43 7.71 -9.61
C ILE A 89 4.40 8.78 -9.11
N LEU A 90 4.18 9.27 -7.90
CA LEU A 90 4.97 10.32 -7.27
C LEU A 90 6.26 9.79 -6.66
N TRP A 91 6.20 8.57 -6.11
CA TRP A 91 7.33 7.89 -5.49
C TRP A 91 7.11 6.39 -5.41
N ALA A 92 8.18 5.66 -5.20
CA ALA A 92 8.16 4.24 -4.86
C ALA A 92 9.27 3.91 -3.86
N HIS A 93 9.00 2.97 -2.95
CA HIS A 93 9.97 2.45 -2.02
C HIS A 93 9.95 0.93 -2.02
N ALA A 94 11.11 0.30 -2.19
CA ALA A 94 11.22 -1.14 -2.28
C ALA A 94 10.86 -1.84 -0.96
N HIS A 95 10.00 -2.85 -1.05
CA HIS A 95 9.66 -3.74 0.05
C HIS A 95 9.27 -5.09 -0.52
N ASP A 96 10.24 -5.98 -0.65
CA ASP A 96 10.02 -7.31 -1.22
C ASP A 96 9.41 -8.25 -0.18
N ALA A 97 8.16 -8.60 -0.37
CA ALA A 97 7.45 -9.57 0.46
C ALA A 97 7.81 -11.03 0.12
N GLY A 98 8.63 -11.27 -0.92
CA GLY A 98 8.96 -12.59 -1.44
C GLY A 98 7.82 -13.30 -2.16
N ASN A 99 6.66 -12.73 -2.11
CA ASN A 99 5.44 -13.09 -2.83
C ASN A 99 4.55 -11.85 -2.90
N ASP A 100 3.47 -11.89 -3.66
CA ASP A 100 2.59 -10.74 -3.84
C ASP A 100 1.54 -10.58 -2.73
N PHE A 101 1.78 -11.20 -1.55
CA PHE A 101 0.82 -11.22 -0.44
C PHE A 101 1.13 -10.16 0.61
N ASN A 102 0.63 -8.96 0.40
CA ASN A 102 0.47 -7.96 1.42
C ASN A 102 -1.03 -7.78 1.70
N PHE A 103 -1.41 -7.75 2.97
CA PHE A 103 -2.81 -7.69 3.40
C PHE A 103 -3.13 -6.43 4.17
N GLN A 104 -2.12 -5.80 4.76
CA GLN A 104 -2.28 -4.63 5.61
C GLN A 104 -2.40 -3.36 4.78
N VAL A 105 -3.22 -2.44 5.22
CA VAL A 105 -3.11 -1.05 4.79
C VAL A 105 -1.85 -0.47 5.43
N PRO A 106 -0.92 0.13 4.67
CA PRO A 106 0.19 0.86 5.25
C PRO A 106 -0.29 1.90 6.25
N MET A 107 0.28 1.92 7.43
CA MET A 107 -0.15 2.80 8.51
C MET A 107 0.57 4.13 8.41
N TRP A 108 -0.19 5.20 8.28
CA TRP A 108 0.30 6.56 8.18
C TRP A 108 0.25 7.29 9.52
N GLY A 109 1.27 8.09 9.82
CA GLY A 109 1.30 8.99 10.95
C GLY A 109 1.46 10.45 10.53
N ASP A 110 0.95 11.37 11.37
CA ASP A 110 1.00 12.83 11.14
C ASP A 110 2.44 13.40 11.08
N ASP A 111 3.41 12.60 11.49
CA ASP A 111 4.84 12.90 11.38
C ASP A 111 5.43 12.50 10.01
N ASN A 112 4.62 12.25 9.00
CA ASN A 112 5.00 11.77 7.68
C ASN A 112 5.76 10.42 7.70
N VAL A 113 5.49 9.59 8.69
CA VAL A 113 6.04 8.23 8.77
C VAL A 113 5.03 7.22 8.29
N LEU A 114 5.43 6.42 7.30
CA LEU A 114 4.67 5.30 6.78
C LEU A 114 5.27 4.00 7.31
N PHE A 115 4.45 3.24 8.04
CA PHE A 115 4.80 1.89 8.47
C PHE A 115 4.11 0.86 7.57
N MET A 116 4.85 -0.18 7.21
CA MET A 116 4.33 -1.32 6.46
C MET A 116 4.94 -2.62 6.97
N SER A 117 4.18 -3.70 6.84
CA SER A 117 4.65 -5.03 7.22
C SER A 117 4.13 -6.08 6.27
N SER A 118 4.99 -7.03 5.96
CA SER A 118 4.63 -8.24 5.22
C SER A 118 4.84 -9.46 6.08
N GLY A 119 3.90 -10.38 6.01
CA GLY A 119 4.06 -11.72 6.55
C GLY A 119 5.24 -12.45 5.86
N TYR A 120 5.25 -13.71 5.83
CA TYR A 120 6.23 -14.56 5.12
C TYR A 120 7.68 -14.12 5.28
N ILE A 121 8.26 -13.36 4.33
CA ILE A 121 9.68 -12.95 4.38
C ILE A 121 9.91 -11.44 4.39
N GLY A 122 8.91 -10.62 4.08
CA GLY A 122 9.09 -9.17 3.90
C GLY A 122 9.45 -8.39 5.16
N GLY A 123 9.04 -8.86 6.35
CA GLY A 123 9.30 -8.14 7.60
C GLY A 123 8.51 -6.84 7.72
N SER A 124 8.96 -5.99 8.63
CA SER A 124 8.39 -4.67 8.89
C SER A 124 9.36 -3.55 8.59
N ARG A 125 8.84 -2.43 8.12
CA ARG A 125 9.62 -1.26 7.71
C ARG A 125 8.89 0.02 8.06
N ALA A 126 9.62 1.03 8.50
CA ALA A 126 9.15 2.39 8.58
C ALA A 126 9.97 3.29 7.66
N ILE A 127 9.29 4.11 6.90
CA ILE A 127 9.89 5.11 6.01
C ILE A 127 9.37 6.50 6.34
N LYS A 128 10.22 7.49 6.18
CA LYS A 128 9.86 8.91 6.24
C LYS A 128 9.59 9.40 4.81
N LEU A 129 8.48 10.08 4.62
CA LEU A 129 8.21 10.83 3.41
C LEU A 129 8.51 12.30 3.65
N THR A 130 9.09 12.95 2.65
CA THR A 130 9.38 14.39 2.67
C THR A 130 9.06 14.96 1.30
N ARG A 131 8.35 16.09 1.27
CA ARG A 131 8.02 16.78 0.04
C ARG A 131 8.77 18.10 -0.04
N ASP A 132 9.52 18.29 -1.13
CA ASP A 132 10.26 19.50 -1.41
C ASP A 132 10.13 19.86 -2.91
N GLY A 133 9.83 21.13 -3.21
CA GLY A 133 9.73 21.62 -4.58
C GLY A 133 8.75 20.88 -5.48
N GLY A 134 7.71 20.25 -4.91
CA GLY A 134 6.75 19.44 -5.67
C GLY A 134 7.10 17.95 -5.79
N THR A 135 8.27 17.55 -5.32
CA THR A 135 8.73 16.15 -5.37
C THR A 135 8.64 15.49 -3.99
N THR A 136 8.04 14.30 -3.93
CA THR A 136 8.03 13.48 -2.72
C THR A 136 9.17 12.48 -2.77
N THR A 137 9.96 12.43 -1.70
CA THR A 137 11.08 11.48 -1.52
C THR A 137 10.83 10.58 -0.32
N THR A 138 11.46 9.41 -0.32
CA THR A 138 11.37 8.43 0.77
C THR A 138 12.73 8.16 1.36
N SER A 139 12.81 8.04 2.70
CA SER A 139 14.00 7.56 3.40
C SER A 139 13.63 6.48 4.39
N GLU A 140 14.38 5.38 4.42
CA GLU A 140 14.18 4.32 5.40
C GLU A 140 14.59 4.81 6.79
N LEU A 141 13.71 4.65 7.77
CA LEU A 141 14.02 4.90 9.17
C LEU A 141 14.55 3.64 9.84
N TRP A 142 13.90 2.51 9.61
CA TRP A 142 14.33 1.20 10.09
C TRP A 142 13.67 0.06 9.31
N TYR A 143 14.27 -1.13 9.41
CA TYR A 143 13.78 -2.40 8.88
C TYR A 143 14.08 -3.55 9.83
N ASP A 144 13.07 -4.36 10.18
CA ASP A 144 13.26 -5.62 10.90
C ASP A 144 12.61 -6.78 10.13
N PRO A 145 13.41 -7.72 9.58
CA PRO A 145 12.89 -8.87 8.85
C PRO A 145 12.20 -9.91 9.73
N ARG A 146 12.32 -9.82 11.05
CA ARG A 146 11.74 -10.78 12.01
C ARG A 146 10.38 -10.32 12.50
N LEU A 147 10.13 -9.02 12.55
CA LEU A 147 8.83 -8.45 12.90
C LEU A 147 7.89 -8.59 11.70
N ARG A 148 6.82 -9.38 11.81
CA ARG A 148 5.94 -9.74 10.68
C ARG A 148 4.50 -9.71 11.10
N PHE A 149 3.78 -8.69 10.71
CA PHE A 149 2.33 -8.61 10.83
C PHE A 149 1.71 -9.10 9.52
N THR A 150 0.89 -10.15 9.56
CA THR A 150 0.41 -10.80 8.33
C THR A 150 -1.02 -10.39 7.97
N PHE A 151 -1.99 -10.65 8.84
CA PHE A 151 -3.43 -10.52 8.54
C PHE A 151 -4.15 -9.45 9.36
N LEU A 152 -3.43 -8.57 10.03
CA LEU A 152 -4.02 -7.54 10.87
C LEU A 152 -3.47 -6.16 10.49
N ASN A 153 -4.24 -5.14 10.77
CA ASN A 153 -3.76 -3.77 10.75
C ASN A 153 -3.20 -3.43 12.13
N PRO A 154 -1.92 -3.08 12.24
CA PRO A 154 -1.34 -2.64 13.50
C PRO A 154 -1.94 -1.31 13.94
N LEU A 155 -1.77 -0.98 15.21
CA LEU A 155 -2.20 0.28 15.80
C LEU A 155 -0.98 1.05 16.27
N ARG A 156 -0.87 2.33 15.89
CA ARG A 156 0.13 3.24 16.45
C ARG A 156 -0.46 4.03 17.61
N LEU A 157 0.24 4.03 18.73
CA LEU A 157 -0.06 4.86 19.90
C LEU A 157 1.23 5.58 20.34
N GLY A 158 1.31 6.87 20.07
CA GLY A 158 2.52 7.65 20.28
C GLY A 158 3.69 7.11 19.45
N ASP A 159 4.78 6.76 20.12
CA ASP A 159 6.00 6.25 19.51
C ASP A 159 6.01 4.73 19.30
N PHE A 160 4.93 4.04 19.68
CA PHE A 160 4.86 2.58 19.62
C PHE A 160 3.84 2.08 18.60
N ILE A 161 4.20 0.95 17.96
CA ILE A 161 3.33 0.20 17.08
C ILE A 161 2.97 -1.12 17.76
N TYR A 162 1.67 -1.38 17.86
CA TYR A 162 1.11 -2.57 18.51
C TYR A 162 0.46 -3.49 17.48
N GLY A 163 0.73 -4.77 17.57
CA GLY A 163 0.12 -5.78 16.73
C GLY A 163 0.52 -7.18 17.14
N THR A 164 -0.01 -8.19 16.46
CA THR A 164 0.41 -9.57 16.64
C THR A 164 1.36 -9.98 15.53
N SER A 165 2.56 -10.44 15.90
CA SER A 165 3.58 -10.92 14.96
C SER A 165 3.59 -12.44 14.94
N GLY A 166 3.73 -13.02 13.74
CA GLY A 166 3.82 -14.46 13.54
C GLY A 166 2.80 -15.00 12.56
N GLN A 167 2.91 -16.29 12.29
CA GLN A 167 2.00 -17.03 11.41
C GLN A 167 1.41 -18.21 12.16
N GLY A 168 0.12 -18.50 11.91
CA GLY A 168 -0.57 -19.64 12.49
C GLY A 168 -0.94 -19.47 13.97
N ALA A 169 -0.80 -20.54 14.76
CA ALA A 169 -1.26 -20.58 16.15
C ALA A 169 -0.38 -19.81 17.15
N THR A 170 0.74 -19.27 16.71
CA THR A 170 1.70 -18.56 17.58
C THR A 170 1.82 -17.09 17.15
N ALA A 171 0.88 -16.25 17.56
CA ALA A 171 0.96 -14.82 17.37
C ALA A 171 1.37 -14.17 18.70
N ILE A 172 2.35 -13.28 18.66
CA ILE A 172 2.85 -12.54 19.82
C ILE A 172 2.47 -11.07 19.64
N MET A 173 1.87 -10.47 20.67
CA MET A 173 1.69 -9.02 20.72
C MET A 173 3.06 -8.37 20.92
N THR A 174 3.38 -7.38 20.13
CA THR A 174 4.63 -6.64 20.21
C THR A 174 4.37 -5.14 20.13
N ALA A 175 5.25 -4.37 20.76
CA ALA A 175 5.33 -2.93 20.62
C ALA A 175 6.75 -2.57 20.16
N THR A 176 6.89 -1.65 19.22
CA THR A 176 8.18 -1.25 18.64
C THR A 176 8.14 0.22 18.25
#